data_8c81f81a6f6e1c85108d4ce13d2b1a4a
#
_entry.id   8c81f81a6f6e1c85108d4ce13d2b1a4a
#
_cell.length_a   1.000
_cell.length_b   1.000
_cell.length_c   1.000
_cell.angle_alpha   90.00
_cell.angle_beta   90.00
_cell.angle_gamma   90.00
#
_symmetry.space_group_name_H-M   'P 1'
#
loop_
_entity.id
_entity.type
_entity.pdbx_description
1 polymer ?
#
loop_
_entity_poly.entity_id
_entity_poly.type
_entity_poly.pdbx_seq_one_letter_code
_entity_poly.pdbx_strand_id
1 'polypeptide(L)'
;MSIIDIKMSRRYLYSLLSVFMFLFVVACEDENKDEEEHTDADGFILETEDGVEAYREFKGAVTGSVSLGVGDTLHFMVHFLDHDGDEIEHDDHDDHGHDDHGDDEDGVRVSGANASVAVVEMIEEEHDGHEEKLLQIVGVSTGSTSFTLELMHGDHADYTSTNNVPATVK
;
A
#
# COMPACT_ATOMS: atom_id res chain seq x y z
N MET A 1 5.22 37.64 -60.67
CA MET A 1 4.93 36.74 -59.54
C MET A 1 3.85 35.77 -59.97
N SER A 2 4.27 34.56 -60.38
CA SER A 2 3.38 33.60 -61.09
C SER A 2 2.72 32.70 -60.04
N ILE A 3 1.41 32.74 -59.93
CA ILE A 3 0.60 31.90 -59.10
C ILE A 3 0.42 30.57 -59.86
N ILE A 4 1.06 29.53 -59.37
CA ILE A 4 0.92 28.17 -59.90
C ILE A 4 -0.41 27.61 -59.38
N ASP A 5 -1.43 27.58 -60.26
CA ASP A 5 -2.72 26.92 -60.00
C ASP A 5 -2.52 25.40 -60.05
N ILE A 6 -2.33 24.79 -58.91
CA ILE A 6 -2.28 23.33 -58.77
C ILE A 6 -3.71 22.81 -58.77
N LYS A 7 -4.23 22.52 -59.97
CA LYS A 7 -5.51 21.85 -60.16
C LYS A 7 -5.35 20.37 -59.81
N MET A 8 -5.32 20.06 -58.53
CA MET A 8 -5.21 18.68 -58.04
C MET A 8 -6.51 17.94 -58.32
N SER A 9 -6.42 16.90 -59.14
CA SER A 9 -7.57 16.06 -59.49
C SER A 9 -8.12 15.40 -58.24
N ARG A 10 -9.45 15.37 -58.05
CA ARG A 10 -10.15 14.72 -56.91
C ARG A 10 -9.68 13.29 -56.65
N ARG A 11 -9.18 12.60 -57.67
CA ARG A 11 -8.64 11.23 -57.54
C ARG A 11 -7.34 11.17 -56.72
N TYR A 12 -6.47 12.18 -56.85
CA TYR A 12 -5.24 12.25 -56.09
C TYR A 12 -5.48 12.67 -54.63
N LEU A 13 -6.52 13.47 -54.38
CA LEU A 13 -6.91 13.87 -53.02
C LEU A 13 -7.36 12.68 -52.18
N TYR A 14 -8.18 11.79 -52.77
CA TYR A 14 -8.60 10.57 -52.07
C TYR A 14 -7.46 9.56 -51.87
N SER A 15 -6.53 9.47 -52.80
CA SER A 15 -5.34 8.61 -52.67
C SER A 15 -4.40 9.11 -51.58
N LEU A 16 -4.20 10.43 -51.48
CA LEU A 16 -3.39 11.05 -50.44
C LEU A 16 -4.06 10.91 -49.05
N LEU A 17 -5.38 11.05 -48.96
CA LEU A 17 -6.14 10.90 -47.73
C LEU A 17 -6.13 9.43 -47.25
N SER A 18 -6.16 8.45 -48.18
CA SER A 18 -6.07 7.02 -47.86
C SER A 18 -4.70 6.62 -47.33
N VAL A 19 -3.61 7.19 -47.86
CA VAL A 19 -2.25 6.92 -47.37
C VAL A 19 -2.01 7.55 -45.99
N PHE A 20 -2.60 8.73 -45.75
CA PHE A 20 -2.48 9.40 -44.44
C PHE A 20 -3.28 8.68 -43.35
N MET A 21 -4.39 8.02 -43.70
CA MET A 21 -5.19 7.24 -42.74
C MET A 21 -4.54 5.91 -42.34
N PHE A 22 -3.61 5.37 -43.16
CA PHE A 22 -2.86 4.14 -42.82
C PHE A 22 -1.63 4.38 -41.95
N LEU A 23 -1.20 5.63 -41.78
CA LEU A 23 -0.04 5.97 -40.95
C LEU A 23 -0.37 6.16 -39.46
N PHE A 24 -1.66 6.11 -39.07
CA PHE A 24 -2.07 6.23 -37.65
C PHE A 24 -2.38 4.93 -36.95
N VAL A 25 -2.14 3.77 -37.56
CA VAL A 25 -2.48 2.46 -36.99
C VAL A 25 -1.26 1.71 -36.45
N VAL A 26 -0.06 2.32 -36.40
CA VAL A 26 1.13 1.70 -35.84
C VAL A 26 1.70 2.63 -34.79
N ALA A 27 0.98 2.77 -33.68
CA ALA A 27 1.53 3.26 -32.43
C ALA A 27 0.57 2.84 -31.29
N CYS A 28 0.31 1.54 -31.18
CA CYS A 28 0.15 0.88 -29.90
C CYS A 28 1.41 0.02 -29.76
N GLU A 29 2.49 0.62 -29.32
CA GLU A 29 3.47 -0.11 -28.55
C GLU A 29 2.76 -0.41 -27.23
N ASP A 30 2.34 -1.65 -27.07
CA ASP A 30 2.16 -2.24 -25.77
C ASP A 30 3.53 -2.11 -25.07
N GLU A 31 3.77 -1.00 -24.40
CA GLU A 31 4.63 -1.03 -23.26
C GLU A 31 3.93 -1.98 -22.27
N ASN A 32 4.33 -3.26 -22.29
CA ASN A 32 4.28 -4.06 -21.09
C ASN A 32 5.19 -3.31 -20.10
N LYS A 33 4.65 -2.30 -19.46
CA LYS A 33 5.01 -2.01 -18.09
C LYS A 33 4.62 -3.27 -17.38
N ASP A 34 5.59 -3.98 -16.87
CA ASP A 34 5.41 -4.80 -15.70
C ASP A 34 4.75 -3.81 -14.71
N GLU A 35 3.43 -3.85 -14.64
CA GLU A 35 2.68 -3.20 -13.58
C GLU A 35 3.10 -4.02 -12.37
N GLU A 36 4.11 -3.53 -11.65
CA GLU A 36 4.33 -3.98 -10.29
C GLU A 36 2.96 -3.88 -9.64
N GLU A 37 2.43 -5.01 -9.19
CA GLU A 37 1.12 -5.07 -8.56
C GLU A 37 1.21 -4.30 -7.25
N HIS A 38 1.06 -2.97 -7.33
CA HIS A 38 0.99 -2.12 -6.16
C HIS A 38 -0.30 -2.44 -5.42
N THR A 39 -0.18 -2.78 -4.17
CA THR A 39 -1.31 -2.97 -3.29
C THR A 39 -1.89 -1.61 -2.94
N ASP A 40 -2.93 -1.17 -3.66
CA ASP A 40 -3.61 0.11 -3.42
C ASP A 40 -4.43 0.04 -2.13
N ALA A 41 -3.78 0.31 -0.99
CA ALA A 41 -4.45 0.45 0.28
C ALA A 41 -4.96 1.88 0.50
N ASP A 42 -6.23 2.02 0.91
CA ASP A 42 -6.87 3.30 1.27
C ASP A 42 -7.04 3.47 2.79
N GLY A 43 -6.60 2.49 3.57
CA GLY A 43 -6.69 2.51 5.02
C GLY A 43 -6.15 1.26 5.70
N PHE A 44 -6.33 1.18 7.01
CA PHE A 44 -5.97 0.00 7.81
C PHE A 44 -6.78 -0.08 9.10
N ILE A 45 -6.79 -1.27 9.71
CA ILE A 45 -7.39 -1.58 11.00
C ILE A 45 -6.30 -2.13 11.92
N LEU A 46 -6.36 -1.76 13.20
CA LEU A 46 -5.69 -2.48 14.28
C LEU A 46 -6.72 -3.29 15.03
N GLU A 47 -6.63 -4.60 14.94
CA GLU A 47 -7.53 -5.55 15.57
C GLU A 47 -6.81 -6.36 16.64
N THR A 48 -7.45 -6.57 17.79
CA THR A 48 -6.94 -7.44 18.83
C THR A 48 -7.12 -8.91 18.43
N GLU A 49 -6.37 -9.83 19.05
CA GLU A 49 -6.51 -11.29 18.87
C GLU A 49 -7.96 -11.80 19.11
N ASP A 50 -8.76 -11.08 19.90
CA ASP A 50 -10.17 -11.38 20.13
C ASP A 50 -11.11 -10.85 19.03
N GLY A 51 -10.59 -10.26 17.97
CA GLY A 51 -11.37 -9.70 16.86
C GLY A 51 -12.04 -8.35 17.17
N VAL A 52 -11.44 -7.54 18.06
CA VAL A 52 -11.97 -6.22 18.43
C VAL A 52 -11.15 -5.14 17.74
N GLU A 53 -11.80 -4.34 16.89
CA GLU A 53 -11.20 -3.16 16.27
C GLU A 53 -10.88 -2.11 17.33
N ALA A 54 -9.59 -1.82 17.55
CA ALA A 54 -9.11 -0.81 18.46
C ALA A 54 -8.89 0.55 17.78
N TYR A 55 -8.49 0.52 16.51
CA TYR A 55 -8.23 1.70 15.70
C TYR A 55 -8.52 1.38 14.24
N ARG A 56 -9.08 2.35 13.53
CA ARG A 56 -9.30 2.29 12.09
C ARG A 56 -8.97 3.64 11.47
N GLU A 57 -8.25 3.60 10.38
CA GLU A 57 -8.12 4.70 9.42
C GLU A 57 -8.62 4.23 8.07
N PHE A 58 -9.51 5.02 7.45
CA PHE A 58 -9.99 4.73 6.11
C PHE A 58 -10.24 6.05 5.36
N LYS A 59 -9.57 6.25 4.23
CA LYS A 59 -9.65 7.48 3.41
C LYS A 59 -9.45 8.75 4.24
N GLY A 60 -8.52 8.68 5.20
CA GLY A 60 -8.18 9.77 6.12
C GLY A 60 -9.16 10.00 7.27
N ALA A 61 -10.28 9.27 7.33
CA ALA A 61 -11.17 9.28 8.48
C ALA A 61 -10.67 8.32 9.55
N VAL A 62 -10.67 8.74 10.82
CA VAL A 62 -10.12 7.96 11.95
C VAL A 62 -11.19 7.65 12.97
N THR A 63 -11.18 6.42 13.49
CA THR A 63 -11.94 5.99 14.66
C THR A 63 -11.06 5.22 15.63
N GLY A 64 -11.36 5.29 16.92
CA GLY A 64 -10.62 4.60 17.96
C GLY A 64 -9.31 5.27 18.39
N SER A 65 -8.61 4.62 19.30
CA SER A 65 -7.29 5.02 19.81
C SER A 65 -6.71 3.91 20.69
N VAL A 66 -5.39 3.80 20.78
CA VAL A 66 -4.72 2.83 21.65
C VAL A 66 -4.56 3.39 23.05
N SER A 67 -4.91 2.60 24.08
CA SER A 67 -4.73 2.99 25.50
C SER A 67 -4.34 1.76 26.32
N LEU A 68 -3.24 1.86 27.10
CA LEU A 68 -2.71 0.80 27.92
C LEU A 68 -2.12 1.34 29.23
N GLY A 69 -1.87 0.49 30.21
CA GLY A 69 -1.18 0.84 31.44
C GLY A 69 0.34 0.77 31.30
N VAL A 70 1.06 1.34 32.29
CA VAL A 70 2.51 1.17 32.38
C VAL A 70 2.82 -0.31 32.68
N GLY A 71 3.66 -0.92 31.85
CA GLY A 71 4.03 -2.33 31.91
C GLY A 71 3.09 -3.28 31.20
N ASP A 72 1.97 -2.78 30.65
CA ASP A 72 1.09 -3.58 29.80
C ASP A 72 1.69 -3.76 28.42
N THR A 73 1.36 -4.89 27.78
CA THR A 73 1.66 -5.19 26.38
C THR A 73 0.35 -5.47 25.66
N LEU A 74 0.18 -4.86 24.48
CA LEU A 74 -0.91 -5.13 23.56
C LEU A 74 -0.36 -5.66 22.26
N HIS A 75 -1.06 -6.64 21.67
CA HIS A 75 -0.79 -7.16 20.33
C HIS A 75 -1.97 -6.85 19.43
N PHE A 76 -1.69 -6.49 18.20
CA PHE A 76 -2.68 -6.21 17.19
C PHE A 76 -2.30 -6.86 15.87
N MET A 77 -3.28 -7.48 15.22
CA MET A 77 -3.24 -7.75 13.80
C MET A 77 -3.39 -6.43 13.05
N VAL A 78 -2.68 -6.28 11.94
CA VAL A 78 -2.76 -5.11 11.06
C VAL A 78 -3.37 -5.56 9.74
N HIS A 79 -4.58 -5.10 9.45
CA HIS A 79 -5.28 -5.37 8.20
C HIS A 79 -5.33 -4.11 7.35
N PHE A 80 -4.80 -4.18 6.14
CA PHE A 80 -4.93 -3.08 5.18
C PHE A 80 -6.26 -3.18 4.44
N LEU A 81 -6.80 -2.04 4.05
CA LEU A 81 -8.12 -1.91 3.43
C LEU A 81 -7.97 -1.38 2.02
N ASP A 82 -8.65 -2.02 1.09
CA ASP A 82 -8.75 -1.58 -0.29
C ASP A 82 -9.67 -0.36 -0.46
N HIS A 83 -9.92 0.03 -1.72
CA HIS A 83 -10.76 1.17 -2.07
C HIS A 83 -12.21 1.05 -1.58
N ASP A 84 -12.76 -0.14 -1.47
CA ASP A 84 -14.13 -0.40 -1.02
C ASP A 84 -14.22 -0.55 0.50
N GLY A 85 -13.08 -0.65 1.18
CA GLY A 85 -12.94 -0.81 2.62
C GLY A 85 -12.98 -2.27 3.07
N ASP A 86 -12.79 -3.17 2.11
CA ASP A 86 -12.60 -4.59 2.36
C ASP A 86 -11.12 -4.87 2.68
N GLU A 87 -10.86 -5.91 3.46
CA GLU A 87 -9.49 -6.30 3.81
C GLU A 87 -8.74 -6.83 2.59
N ILE A 88 -7.52 -6.35 2.42
CA ILE A 88 -6.61 -6.87 1.41
C ILE A 88 -6.05 -8.18 1.95
N GLU A 89 -6.49 -9.30 1.36
CA GLU A 89 -5.93 -10.61 1.68
C GLU A 89 -4.52 -10.70 1.09
N HIS A 90 -3.52 -10.84 1.94
CA HIS A 90 -2.20 -11.26 1.50
C HIS A 90 -2.29 -12.76 1.23
N ASP A 91 -2.40 -13.14 -0.03
CA ASP A 91 -2.29 -14.54 -0.41
C ASP A 91 -0.86 -15.00 -0.08
N ASP A 92 -0.71 -15.74 1.02
CA ASP A 92 0.47 -16.53 1.29
C ASP A 92 0.57 -17.60 0.20
N HIS A 93 1.02 -17.20 -0.99
CA HIS A 93 1.31 -18.14 -2.06
C HIS A 93 2.49 -19.02 -1.66
N ASP A 94 2.17 -20.16 -1.05
CA ASP A 94 3.03 -21.34 -1.02
C ASP A 94 3.30 -21.83 -2.46
N ASP A 95 3.82 -21.00 -3.34
CA ASP A 95 4.28 -21.45 -4.64
C ASP A 95 5.79 -21.76 -4.56
N HIS A 96 6.07 -23.05 -4.49
CA HIS A 96 7.40 -23.64 -4.56
C HIS A 96 8.06 -23.42 -5.93
N GLY A 97 8.33 -22.17 -6.26
CA GLY A 97 9.10 -21.77 -7.42
C GLY A 97 10.39 -21.10 -6.97
N HIS A 98 11.50 -21.87 -6.98
CA HIS A 98 12.84 -21.35 -6.84
C HIS A 98 13.15 -20.38 -7.97
N ASP A 99 13.06 -19.09 -7.71
CA ASP A 99 13.87 -18.11 -8.40
C ASP A 99 14.38 -17.11 -7.34
N ASP A 100 15.73 -17.06 -7.28
CA ASP A 100 16.59 -16.30 -6.42
C ASP A 100 16.42 -14.79 -6.72
N HIS A 101 15.31 -14.19 -6.28
CA HIS A 101 15.08 -12.77 -6.28
C HIS A 101 15.23 -12.27 -4.85
N GLY A 102 16.16 -11.34 -4.70
CA GLY A 102 16.65 -10.81 -3.44
C GLY A 102 15.53 -10.33 -2.51
N ASP A 103 15.85 -10.33 -1.23
CA ASP A 103 15.10 -9.99 -0.03
C ASP A 103 14.19 -8.73 -0.18
N ASP A 104 13.17 -8.78 -1.03
CA ASP A 104 12.10 -7.79 -1.08
C ASP A 104 11.12 -8.17 0.02
N GLU A 105 11.40 -7.71 1.25
CA GLU A 105 10.56 -7.95 2.41
C GLU A 105 9.30 -7.09 2.30
N ASP A 106 8.23 -7.67 1.76
CA ASP A 106 6.89 -7.11 1.91
C ASP A 106 6.51 -7.17 3.38
N GLY A 107 6.02 -6.07 3.91
CA GLY A 107 5.70 -6.06 5.32
C GLY A 107 5.20 -4.72 5.86
N VAL A 108 4.97 -4.69 7.16
CA VAL A 108 4.55 -3.49 7.87
C VAL A 108 5.73 -2.84 8.55
N ARG A 109 5.94 -1.56 8.29
CA ARG A 109 6.95 -0.74 8.99
C ARG A 109 6.27 0.24 9.94
N VAL A 110 6.87 0.38 11.14
CA VAL A 110 6.39 1.30 12.18
C VAL A 110 7.45 2.35 12.45
N SER A 111 7.02 3.61 12.61
CA SER A 111 7.92 4.71 12.93
C SER A 111 7.26 5.80 13.79
N GLY A 112 8.07 6.69 14.37
CA GLY A 112 7.62 7.93 15.02
C GLY A 112 7.24 7.82 16.50
N ALA A 113 7.12 6.62 17.09
CA ALA A 113 6.80 6.46 18.50
C ALA A 113 7.90 7.02 19.42
N ASN A 114 7.50 7.63 20.53
CA ASN A 114 8.42 7.98 21.60
C ASN A 114 8.61 6.78 22.53
N ALA A 115 9.72 6.07 22.37
CA ALA A 115 10.04 4.87 23.15
C ALA A 115 10.14 5.10 24.68
N SER A 116 10.27 6.37 25.14
CA SER A 116 10.18 6.67 26.58
C SER A 116 8.75 6.61 27.13
N VAL A 117 7.73 6.64 26.25
CA VAL A 117 6.31 6.52 26.62
C VAL A 117 5.78 5.14 26.27
N ALA A 118 5.98 4.71 25.03
CA ALA A 118 5.62 3.37 24.56
C ALA A 118 6.62 2.88 23.51
N VAL A 119 7.02 1.61 23.60
CA VAL A 119 7.73 0.91 22.53
C VAL A 119 6.68 0.35 21.58
N VAL A 120 6.85 0.60 20.29
CA VAL A 120 5.95 0.12 19.23
C VAL A 120 6.80 -0.52 18.15
N GLU A 121 6.57 -1.79 17.87
CA GLU A 121 7.37 -2.58 16.94
C GLU A 121 6.55 -3.72 16.33
N MET A 122 6.95 -4.18 15.13
CA MET A 122 6.45 -5.41 14.55
C MET A 122 7.23 -6.58 15.16
N ILE A 123 6.50 -7.62 15.54
CA ILE A 123 7.05 -8.88 16.06
C ILE A 123 6.51 -10.04 15.21
N GLU A 124 7.23 -11.16 15.28
CA GLU A 124 6.78 -12.44 14.73
C GLU A 124 6.48 -13.38 15.88
N GLU A 125 5.29 -13.95 15.90
CA GLU A 125 4.90 -14.99 16.85
C GLU A 125 4.57 -16.28 16.11
N GLU A 126 4.99 -17.41 16.68
CA GLU A 126 4.69 -18.73 16.14
C GLU A 126 3.42 -19.26 16.82
N HIS A 127 2.31 -19.34 16.08
CA HIS A 127 1.06 -19.89 16.58
C HIS A 127 0.62 -21.08 15.72
N ASP A 128 0.45 -22.26 16.36
CA ASP A 128 0.04 -23.52 15.72
C ASP A 128 0.89 -23.93 14.48
N GLY A 129 2.17 -23.50 14.43
CA GLY A 129 3.11 -23.82 13.35
C GLY A 129 3.02 -22.88 12.15
N HIS A 130 2.33 -21.75 12.29
CA HIS A 130 2.31 -20.62 11.38
C HIS A 130 2.99 -19.42 12.03
N GLU A 131 3.78 -18.67 11.27
CA GLU A 131 4.36 -17.39 11.71
C GLU A 131 3.33 -16.30 11.48
N GLU A 132 3.02 -15.54 12.53
CA GLU A 132 2.09 -14.42 12.48
C GLU A 132 2.83 -13.13 12.80
N LYS A 133 2.65 -12.10 11.96
CA LYS A 133 3.24 -10.78 12.18
C LYS A 133 2.26 -9.89 12.95
N LEU A 134 2.65 -9.48 14.17
CA LEU A 134 1.83 -8.67 15.06
C LEU A 134 2.49 -7.32 15.35
N LEU A 135 1.66 -6.30 15.49
CA LEU A 135 2.07 -5.00 16.02
C LEU A 135 2.04 -5.07 17.55
N GLN A 136 3.21 -5.05 18.18
CA GLN A 136 3.35 -5.01 19.65
C GLN A 136 3.46 -3.58 20.14
N ILE A 137 2.72 -3.25 21.21
CA ILE A 137 2.81 -1.96 21.90
C ILE A 137 3.02 -2.20 23.40
N VAL A 138 4.15 -1.74 23.94
CA VAL A 138 4.52 -1.88 25.35
C VAL A 138 4.48 -0.52 26.03
N GLY A 139 3.69 -0.37 27.10
CA GLY A 139 3.62 0.85 27.91
C GLY A 139 4.85 1.01 28.81
N VAL A 140 5.63 2.07 28.61
CA VAL A 140 6.88 2.32 29.35
C VAL A 140 6.68 3.31 30.49
N SER A 141 6.03 4.44 30.21
CA SER A 141 5.73 5.47 31.23
C SER A 141 4.44 6.22 30.86
N THR A 142 3.79 6.77 31.87
CA THR A 142 2.58 7.58 31.65
C THR A 142 2.84 8.75 30.71
N GLY A 143 1.95 8.90 29.72
CA GLY A 143 2.07 9.96 28.70
C GLY A 143 1.32 9.61 27.43
N SER A 144 1.52 10.41 26.40
CA SER A 144 0.97 10.16 25.07
C SER A 144 2.08 10.19 24.01
N THR A 145 1.97 9.30 23.04
CA THR A 145 2.80 9.26 21.86
C THR A 145 1.94 8.95 20.65
N SER A 146 2.51 8.96 19.48
CA SER A 146 1.85 8.52 18.25
C SER A 146 2.87 7.89 17.32
N PHE A 147 2.40 7.02 16.43
CA PHE A 147 3.23 6.33 15.45
C PHE A 147 2.57 6.32 14.08
N THR A 148 3.36 6.03 13.06
CA THR A 148 2.97 5.90 11.67
C THR A 148 3.14 4.45 11.25
N LEU A 149 2.20 3.93 10.47
CA LEU A 149 2.29 2.63 9.82
C LEU A 149 2.49 2.81 8.30
N GLU A 150 3.30 1.95 7.73
CA GLU A 150 3.55 1.89 6.29
C GLU A 150 3.44 0.43 5.83
N LEU A 151 2.73 0.20 4.73
CA LEU A 151 2.76 -1.05 4.00
C LEU A 151 3.93 -0.97 3.03
N MET A 152 4.90 -1.85 3.18
CA MET A 152 6.12 -1.88 2.38
C MET A 152 6.03 -2.92 1.28
N HIS A 153 6.49 -2.56 0.10
CA HIS A 153 6.81 -3.46 -0.99
C HIS A 153 8.29 -3.25 -1.34
N GLY A 154 9.12 -4.21 -0.96
CA GLY A 154 10.57 -4.04 -1.06
C GLY A 154 11.06 -2.81 -0.31
N ASP A 155 11.70 -1.87 -1.01
CA ASP A 155 12.30 -0.67 -0.43
C ASP A 155 11.39 0.57 -0.43
N HIS A 156 10.16 0.50 -0.96
CA HIS A 156 9.21 1.60 -1.00
C HIS A 156 7.91 1.28 -0.24
N ALA A 157 7.18 2.32 0.15
CA ALA A 157 5.90 2.19 0.79
C ALA A 157 4.78 2.33 -0.23
N ASP A 158 3.93 1.31 -0.36
CA ASP A 158 2.70 1.35 -1.15
C ASP A 158 1.63 2.17 -0.43
N TYR A 159 1.64 2.10 0.90
CA TYR A 159 0.76 2.91 1.74
C TYR A 159 1.50 3.50 2.93
N THR A 160 1.16 4.72 3.28
CA THR A 160 1.59 5.38 4.53
C THR A 160 0.36 5.95 5.22
N SER A 161 0.18 5.64 6.50
CA SER A 161 -0.96 6.16 7.28
C SER A 161 -1.05 7.68 7.18
N THR A 162 -2.22 8.18 6.80
CA THR A 162 -2.47 9.62 6.62
C THR A 162 -2.44 10.36 7.96
N ASN A 163 -2.87 9.66 9.02
CA ASN A 163 -2.86 10.18 10.38
C ASN A 163 -1.91 9.35 11.26
N ASN A 164 -1.31 10.00 12.24
CA ASN A 164 -0.56 9.28 13.26
C ASN A 164 -1.54 8.56 14.20
N VAL A 165 -1.27 7.28 14.47
CA VAL A 165 -2.04 6.47 15.44
C VAL A 165 -1.74 6.94 16.86
N PRO A 166 -2.73 7.46 17.60
CA PRO A 166 -2.48 7.94 18.96
C PRO A 166 -2.41 6.79 19.95
N ALA A 167 -1.40 6.78 20.81
CA ALA A 167 -1.25 5.85 21.91
C ALA A 167 -1.09 6.59 23.24
N THR A 168 -1.86 6.19 24.25
CA THR A 168 -1.84 6.77 25.59
C THR A 168 -1.54 5.71 26.64
N VAL A 169 -0.50 5.96 27.45
CA VAL A 169 -0.11 5.13 28.59
C VAL A 169 -0.57 5.81 29.87
N LYS A 170 -1.29 5.10 30.75
CA LYS A 170 -1.93 5.57 31.98
C LYS A 170 -1.29 4.98 33.24
#